data_dac2ad8e84dc754005e3064859bae0da
#
_entry.id   dac2ad8e84dc754005e3064859bae0da
#
_cell.length_a   1.000
_cell.length_b   1.000
_cell.length_c   1.000
_cell.angle_alpha   90.00
_cell.angle_beta   90.00
_cell.angle_gamma   90.00
#
_symmetry.space_group_name_H-M   'P 1'
#
loop_
_entity.id
_entity.type
_entity.pdbx_description
1 polymer ?
#
loop_
_entity_poly.entity_id
_entity_poly.type
_entity_poly.pdbx_seq_one_letter_code
_entity_poly.pdbx_strand_id
1 'polypeptide(L)'
;MIIWKGMGILVILAGIAGMIVGGVLGAAVGLGAFAGVIGALVAALANWGLCKMLYRRPARVLVDPATGQQLLDRPSHSLFFIPAYAWTWIFAALAIPLALGGMAASSLEKKNAATPGYAGFNAANELIGSKSKGTTHGNTPEAKSTAEAFSTLFKTVQQQAFTGGSKRNLLTGGEFLTYCHNGKDAIAFLCHVPELRNYKEQSTKDSLTEIAWMTATTVARKLDPEGKKNLVVGLRGISSYGFILSGKPADEKPVRADESKKAEILYPPFIDTQDSPAPPKP
;
A
#
# COMPACT_ATOMS: atom_id res chain seq x y z
N MET A 1 -8.56 -26.93 -29.09
CA MET A 1 -7.79 -27.52 -27.96
C MET A 1 -8.71 -27.57 -26.75
N ILE A 2 -8.99 -28.76 -26.19
CA ILE A 2 -9.89 -28.87 -25.02
C ILE A 2 -9.04 -28.65 -23.77
N ILE A 3 -9.29 -27.53 -23.05
CA ILE A 3 -8.54 -27.15 -21.85
C ILE A 3 -9.06 -27.89 -20.60
N TRP A 4 -10.31 -28.40 -20.66
CA TRP A 4 -10.91 -29.14 -19.56
C TRP A 4 -11.66 -30.39 -20.08
N LYS A 5 -11.78 -31.39 -19.22
CA LYS A 5 -12.57 -32.60 -19.47
C LYS A 5 -13.62 -32.75 -18.36
N GLY A 6 -14.83 -33.11 -18.74
CA GLY A 6 -15.94 -33.24 -17.81
C GLY A 6 -16.27 -31.93 -17.10
N MET A 7 -16.41 -31.98 -15.77
CA MET A 7 -16.71 -30.82 -14.94
C MET A 7 -15.45 -30.13 -14.38
N GLY A 8 -14.27 -30.31 -15.01
CA GLY A 8 -13.01 -29.70 -14.56
C GLY A 8 -13.05 -28.20 -14.45
N ILE A 9 -13.91 -27.50 -15.18
CA ILE A 9 -14.11 -26.05 -15.11
C ILE A 9 -14.57 -25.60 -13.70
N LEU A 10 -15.27 -26.47 -12.96
CA LEU A 10 -15.76 -26.16 -11.61
C LEU A 10 -14.60 -25.98 -10.60
N VAL A 11 -13.41 -26.51 -10.91
CA VAL A 11 -12.20 -26.30 -10.10
C VAL A 11 -11.84 -24.83 -10.05
N ILE A 12 -11.95 -24.11 -11.17
CA ILE A 12 -11.68 -22.67 -11.22
C ILE A 12 -12.69 -21.92 -10.33
N LEU A 13 -13.97 -22.26 -10.46
CA LEU A 13 -15.02 -21.61 -9.67
C LEU A 13 -14.85 -21.88 -8.17
N ALA A 14 -14.53 -23.13 -7.79
CA ALA A 14 -14.25 -23.47 -6.41
C ALA A 14 -13.01 -22.72 -5.86
N GLY A 15 -11.96 -22.60 -6.67
CA GLY A 15 -10.75 -21.85 -6.35
C GLY A 15 -11.05 -20.37 -6.12
N ILE A 16 -11.72 -19.71 -7.06
CA ILE A 16 -12.06 -18.28 -6.96
C ILE A 16 -12.98 -18.03 -5.74
N ALA A 17 -14.05 -18.81 -5.63
CA ALA A 17 -14.98 -18.66 -4.50
C ALA A 17 -14.28 -18.86 -3.15
N GLY A 18 -13.43 -19.89 -3.04
CA GLY A 18 -12.65 -20.16 -1.85
C GLY A 18 -11.69 -19.04 -1.48
N MET A 19 -10.99 -18.48 -2.47
CA MET A 19 -10.08 -17.33 -2.26
C MET A 19 -10.83 -16.09 -1.78
N ILE A 20 -11.97 -15.77 -2.38
CA ILE A 20 -12.79 -14.61 -1.99
C ILE A 20 -13.33 -14.80 -0.56
N VAL A 21 -13.99 -15.92 -0.29
CA VAL A 21 -14.58 -16.21 1.02
C VAL A 21 -13.51 -16.24 2.11
N GLY A 22 -12.41 -16.95 1.87
CA GLY A 22 -11.30 -17.04 2.82
C GLY A 22 -10.59 -15.70 3.04
N GLY A 23 -10.45 -14.91 1.99
CA GLY A 23 -9.89 -13.56 2.08
C GLY A 23 -10.74 -12.63 2.94
N VAL A 24 -12.06 -12.63 2.73
CA VAL A 24 -13.01 -11.86 3.54
C VAL A 24 -13.00 -12.33 5.01
N LEU A 25 -13.01 -13.63 5.25
CA LEU A 25 -12.94 -14.18 6.60
C LEU A 25 -11.63 -13.80 7.30
N GLY A 26 -10.50 -13.90 6.60
CA GLY A 26 -9.19 -13.52 7.13
C GLY A 26 -9.13 -12.03 7.52
N ALA A 27 -9.70 -11.16 6.70
CA ALA A 27 -9.80 -9.75 7.00
C ALA A 27 -10.71 -9.48 8.20
N ALA A 28 -11.87 -10.14 8.26
CA ALA A 28 -12.86 -9.97 9.35
C ALA A 28 -12.33 -10.37 10.74
N VAL A 29 -11.43 -11.36 10.81
CA VAL A 29 -10.79 -11.78 12.07
C VAL A 29 -9.48 -11.06 12.37
N GLY A 30 -9.15 -9.99 11.63
CA GLY A 30 -7.94 -9.21 11.87
C GLY A 30 -6.64 -9.84 11.35
N LEU A 31 -6.73 -10.90 10.55
CA LEU A 31 -5.59 -11.61 9.96
C LEU A 31 -5.32 -11.14 8.51
N GLY A 32 -5.43 -9.85 8.24
CA GLY A 32 -5.31 -9.28 6.88
C GLY A 32 -4.04 -9.69 6.15
N ALA A 33 -2.88 -9.71 6.83
CA ALA A 33 -1.61 -10.15 6.27
C ALA A 33 -1.62 -11.65 5.85
N PHE A 34 -2.49 -12.46 6.43
CA PHE A 34 -2.65 -13.89 6.14
C PHE A 34 -3.95 -14.22 5.40
N ALA A 35 -4.72 -13.22 4.99
CA ALA A 35 -5.98 -13.42 4.26
C ALA A 35 -5.81 -14.32 3.03
N GLY A 36 -4.70 -14.17 2.29
CA GLY A 36 -4.35 -15.03 1.17
C GLY A 36 -4.13 -16.51 1.55
N VAL A 37 -3.52 -16.77 2.71
CA VAL A 37 -3.32 -18.13 3.22
C VAL A 37 -4.65 -18.78 3.52
N ILE A 38 -5.53 -18.08 4.24
CA ILE A 38 -6.86 -18.53 4.59
C ILE A 38 -7.66 -18.79 3.30
N GLY A 39 -7.56 -17.88 2.31
CA GLY A 39 -8.16 -18.04 1.00
C GLY A 39 -7.72 -19.32 0.28
N ALA A 40 -6.42 -19.59 0.25
CA ALA A 40 -5.87 -20.79 -0.38
C ALA A 40 -6.34 -22.08 0.31
N LEU A 41 -6.39 -22.11 1.63
CA LEU A 41 -6.88 -23.26 2.38
C LEU A 41 -8.38 -23.48 2.18
N VAL A 42 -9.19 -22.42 2.18
CA VAL A 42 -10.63 -22.51 1.87
C VAL A 42 -10.86 -22.99 0.44
N ALA A 43 -10.07 -22.52 -0.53
CA ALA A 43 -10.11 -23.00 -1.91
C ALA A 43 -9.76 -24.49 -2.01
N ALA A 44 -8.74 -24.94 -1.27
CA ALA A 44 -8.38 -26.37 -1.19
C ALA A 44 -9.53 -27.22 -0.63
N LEU A 45 -10.14 -26.77 0.46
CA LEU A 45 -11.31 -27.46 1.07
C LEU A 45 -12.53 -27.48 0.15
N ALA A 46 -12.83 -26.36 -0.51
CA ALA A 46 -13.92 -26.27 -1.48
C ALA A 46 -13.72 -27.23 -2.65
N ASN A 47 -12.49 -27.26 -3.20
CA ASN A 47 -12.16 -28.19 -4.29
C ASN A 47 -12.18 -29.64 -3.84
N TRP A 48 -11.71 -29.96 -2.63
CA TRP A 48 -11.81 -31.30 -2.06
C TRP A 48 -13.25 -31.77 -1.95
N GLY A 49 -14.13 -30.90 -1.40
CA GLY A 49 -15.57 -31.19 -1.31
C GLY A 49 -16.20 -31.41 -2.69
N LEU A 50 -15.87 -30.54 -3.67
CA LEU A 50 -16.31 -30.69 -5.06
C LEU A 50 -15.87 -32.02 -5.64
N CYS A 51 -14.61 -32.40 -5.50
CA CYS A 51 -14.09 -33.68 -5.98
C CYS A 51 -14.84 -34.88 -5.34
N LYS A 52 -15.08 -34.82 -4.03
CA LYS A 52 -15.83 -35.85 -3.31
C LYS A 52 -17.25 -36.03 -3.88
N MET A 53 -17.89 -34.98 -4.34
CA MET A 53 -19.19 -35.03 -5.00
C MET A 53 -19.08 -35.60 -6.44
N LEU A 54 -18.12 -35.12 -7.21
CA LEU A 54 -17.96 -35.49 -8.60
C LEU A 54 -17.56 -36.96 -8.80
N TYR A 55 -16.70 -37.49 -7.92
CA TYR A 55 -16.21 -38.87 -8.00
C TYR A 55 -17.10 -39.88 -7.26
N ARG A 56 -18.22 -39.47 -6.68
CA ARG A 56 -19.21 -40.38 -6.06
C ARG A 56 -19.99 -41.22 -7.05
N ARG A 57 -20.01 -40.82 -8.34
CA ARG A 57 -20.73 -41.54 -9.36
C ARG A 57 -20.03 -42.87 -9.65
N PRO A 58 -20.76 -44.02 -9.61
CA PRO A 58 -20.18 -45.31 -9.93
C PRO A 58 -19.70 -45.34 -11.38
N ALA A 59 -18.65 -46.12 -11.61
CA ALA A 59 -18.18 -46.41 -12.98
C ALA A 59 -19.29 -47.06 -13.78
N ARG A 60 -19.48 -46.66 -15.03
CA ARG A 60 -20.43 -47.30 -15.95
C ARG A 60 -19.69 -48.35 -16.73
N VAL A 61 -20.27 -49.53 -16.80
CA VAL A 61 -19.80 -50.60 -17.69
C VAL A 61 -20.44 -50.35 -19.05
N LEU A 62 -19.62 -49.97 -20.02
CA LEU A 62 -20.02 -49.90 -21.42
C LEU A 62 -19.59 -51.19 -22.10
N VAL A 63 -20.53 -51.85 -22.78
CA VAL A 63 -20.22 -53.04 -23.60
C VAL A 63 -20.07 -52.56 -25.04
N ASP A 64 -18.91 -52.80 -25.62
CA ASP A 64 -18.70 -52.51 -27.02
C ASP A 64 -19.57 -53.50 -27.86
N PRO A 65 -20.54 -52.99 -28.64
CA PRO A 65 -21.46 -53.85 -29.37
C PRO A 65 -20.77 -54.68 -30.50
N ALA A 66 -19.58 -54.25 -30.94
CA ALA A 66 -18.85 -54.91 -31.99
C ALA A 66 -17.96 -56.07 -31.49
N THR A 67 -17.39 -55.89 -30.28
CA THR A 67 -16.40 -56.86 -29.75
C THR A 67 -16.87 -57.60 -28.52
N GLY A 68 -17.98 -57.17 -27.87
CA GLY A 68 -18.47 -57.70 -26.60
C GLY A 68 -17.60 -57.36 -25.41
N GLN A 69 -16.56 -56.56 -25.60
CA GLN A 69 -15.66 -56.18 -24.52
C GLN A 69 -16.32 -55.20 -23.55
N GLN A 70 -16.13 -55.44 -22.27
CA GLN A 70 -16.60 -54.56 -21.22
C GLN A 70 -15.56 -53.44 -20.98
N LEU A 71 -15.93 -52.20 -21.27
CA LEU A 71 -15.14 -51.02 -21.00
C LEU A 71 -15.66 -50.33 -19.72
N LEU A 72 -14.78 -50.14 -18.78
CA LEU A 72 -15.12 -49.41 -17.54
C LEU A 72 -14.95 -47.91 -17.76
N ASP A 73 -16.06 -47.23 -17.99
CA ASP A 73 -16.06 -45.75 -18.07
C ASP A 73 -16.08 -45.13 -16.67
N ARG A 74 -14.92 -44.67 -16.21
CA ARG A 74 -14.78 -43.93 -14.95
C ARG A 74 -14.94 -42.45 -15.21
N PRO A 75 -15.73 -41.72 -14.41
CA PRO A 75 -15.81 -40.27 -14.54
C PRO A 75 -14.41 -39.64 -14.36
N SER A 76 -13.92 -39.00 -15.40
CA SER A 76 -12.66 -38.28 -15.37
C SER A 76 -12.92 -36.78 -15.48
N HIS A 77 -12.45 -36.02 -14.50
CA HIS A 77 -12.56 -34.57 -14.45
C HIS A 77 -11.16 -33.98 -14.38
N SER A 78 -10.81 -33.14 -15.35
CA SER A 78 -9.50 -32.49 -15.38
C SER A 78 -9.60 -31.05 -15.87
N LEU A 79 -8.67 -30.22 -15.41
CA LEU A 79 -8.46 -28.87 -15.86
C LEU A 79 -6.98 -28.74 -16.25
N PHE A 80 -6.69 -28.22 -17.46
CA PHE A 80 -5.32 -28.15 -18.01
C PHE A 80 -4.59 -29.50 -17.96
N PHE A 81 -5.29 -30.58 -18.27
CA PHE A 81 -4.78 -31.95 -18.19
C PHE A 81 -4.44 -32.49 -16.80
N ILE A 82 -4.55 -31.63 -15.77
CA ILE A 82 -4.33 -32.00 -14.36
C ILE A 82 -5.66 -32.56 -13.81
N PRO A 83 -5.66 -33.74 -13.16
CA PRO A 83 -6.85 -34.25 -12.49
C PRO A 83 -7.41 -33.30 -11.47
N ALA A 84 -8.74 -33.16 -11.37
CA ALA A 84 -9.38 -32.20 -10.48
C ALA A 84 -8.95 -32.32 -9.00
N TYR A 85 -8.69 -33.55 -8.52
CA TYR A 85 -8.23 -33.77 -7.14
C TYR A 85 -6.81 -33.24 -6.87
N ALA A 86 -5.94 -33.20 -7.90
CA ALA A 86 -4.58 -32.67 -7.74
C ALA A 86 -4.58 -31.16 -7.46
N TRP A 87 -5.59 -30.43 -7.94
CA TRP A 87 -5.75 -29.01 -7.66
C TRP A 87 -5.97 -28.72 -6.17
N THR A 88 -6.53 -29.65 -5.41
CA THR A 88 -6.62 -29.54 -3.94
C THR A 88 -5.24 -29.33 -3.31
N TRP A 89 -4.26 -30.13 -3.75
CA TRP A 89 -2.89 -30.03 -3.27
C TRP A 89 -2.17 -28.80 -3.79
N ILE A 90 -2.48 -28.38 -5.03
CA ILE A 90 -1.94 -27.13 -5.60
C ILE A 90 -2.41 -25.92 -4.78
N PHE A 91 -3.71 -25.84 -4.47
CA PHE A 91 -4.23 -24.75 -3.61
C PHE A 91 -3.66 -24.83 -2.21
N ALA A 92 -3.52 -26.01 -1.61
CA ALA A 92 -2.91 -26.16 -0.29
C ALA A 92 -1.44 -25.75 -0.30
N ALA A 93 -0.67 -26.13 -1.32
CA ALA A 93 0.73 -25.75 -1.46
C ALA A 93 0.92 -24.24 -1.67
N LEU A 94 -0.03 -23.56 -2.33
CA LEU A 94 -0.02 -22.10 -2.52
C LEU A 94 -0.08 -21.36 -1.18
N ALA A 95 -0.61 -21.96 -0.12
CA ALA A 95 -0.62 -21.36 1.21
C ALA A 95 0.80 -21.08 1.76
N ILE A 96 1.82 -21.87 1.35
CA ILE A 96 3.20 -21.72 1.84
C ILE A 96 3.82 -20.38 1.41
N PRO A 97 3.93 -20.04 0.11
CA PRO A 97 4.48 -18.75 -0.31
C PRO A 97 3.64 -17.57 0.18
N LEU A 98 2.31 -17.72 0.28
CA LEU A 98 1.44 -16.70 0.84
C LEU A 98 1.70 -16.48 2.33
N ALA A 99 1.98 -17.53 3.09
CA ALA A 99 2.34 -17.43 4.51
C ALA A 99 3.69 -16.68 4.68
N LEU A 100 4.69 -17.02 3.87
CA LEU A 100 5.99 -16.34 3.87
C LEU A 100 5.84 -14.84 3.54
N GLY A 101 5.03 -14.53 2.52
CA GLY A 101 4.68 -13.15 2.17
C GLY A 101 3.96 -12.41 3.31
N GLY A 102 3.00 -13.06 3.96
CA GLY A 102 2.28 -12.50 5.10
C GLY A 102 3.19 -12.22 6.30
N MET A 103 4.12 -13.13 6.61
CA MET A 103 5.12 -12.91 7.67
C MET A 103 6.06 -11.75 7.34
N ALA A 104 6.53 -11.65 6.09
CA ALA A 104 7.36 -10.54 5.66
C ALA A 104 6.62 -9.20 5.76
N ALA A 105 5.35 -9.15 5.32
CA ALA A 105 4.51 -7.96 5.41
C ALA A 105 4.27 -7.54 6.87
N SER A 106 3.93 -8.47 7.76
CA SER A 106 3.71 -8.17 9.18
C SER A 106 4.97 -7.72 9.90
N SER A 107 6.14 -8.27 9.53
CA SER A 107 7.43 -7.84 10.08
C SER A 107 7.79 -6.43 9.64
N LEU A 108 7.52 -6.09 8.37
CA LEU A 108 7.73 -4.76 7.82
C LEU A 108 6.80 -3.74 8.49
N GLU A 109 5.53 -4.08 8.66
CA GLU A 109 4.55 -3.23 9.34
C GLU A 109 4.96 -2.93 10.79
N LYS A 110 5.41 -3.94 11.55
CA LYS A 110 5.92 -3.75 12.92
C LYS A 110 7.15 -2.84 12.95
N LYS A 111 8.08 -3.02 12.00
CA LYS A 111 9.26 -2.17 11.88
C LYS A 111 8.87 -0.73 11.54
N ASN A 112 7.95 -0.55 10.62
CA ASN A 112 7.46 0.76 10.21
C ASN A 112 6.70 1.44 11.34
N ALA A 113 5.85 0.72 12.09
CA ALA A 113 5.12 1.25 13.24
C ALA A 113 6.05 1.76 14.36
N ALA A 114 7.26 1.22 14.47
CA ALA A 114 8.28 1.70 15.40
C ALA A 114 9.02 2.96 14.89
N THR A 115 8.82 3.35 13.64
CA THR A 115 9.48 4.53 13.04
C THR A 115 8.77 5.81 13.50
N PRO A 116 9.50 6.82 14.03
CA PRO A 116 8.90 8.08 14.46
C PRO A 116 8.11 8.74 13.33
N GLY A 117 6.89 9.18 13.62
CA GLY A 117 6.03 9.84 12.62
C GLY A 117 5.26 8.92 11.68
N TYR A 118 5.50 7.59 11.70
CA TYR A 118 4.84 6.64 10.80
C TYR A 118 3.31 6.75 10.80
N ALA A 119 2.69 6.83 12.00
CA ALA A 119 1.24 7.00 12.12
C ALA A 119 0.73 8.26 11.42
N GLY A 120 1.50 9.35 11.50
CA GLY A 120 1.19 10.61 10.83
C GLY A 120 1.25 10.49 9.31
N PHE A 121 2.27 9.81 8.80
CA PHE A 121 2.41 9.58 7.36
C PHE A 121 1.29 8.68 6.82
N ASN A 122 0.89 7.64 7.53
CA ASN A 122 -0.25 6.80 7.14
C ASN A 122 -1.55 7.59 7.09
N ALA A 123 -1.87 8.37 8.13
CA ALA A 123 -3.08 9.18 8.16
C ALA A 123 -3.08 10.23 7.04
N ALA A 124 -1.93 10.84 6.74
CA ALA A 124 -1.78 11.77 5.63
C ALA A 124 -1.99 11.07 4.28
N ASN A 125 -1.51 9.84 4.13
CA ASN A 125 -1.69 9.04 2.92
C ASN A 125 -3.16 8.76 2.64
N GLU A 126 -3.93 8.38 3.65
CA GLU A 126 -5.37 8.16 3.52
C GLU A 126 -6.11 9.43 3.09
N LEU A 127 -5.74 10.58 3.66
CA LEU A 127 -6.32 11.87 3.27
C LEU A 127 -6.02 12.24 1.81
N ILE A 128 -4.78 12.05 1.36
CA ILE A 128 -4.40 12.33 -0.02
C ILE A 128 -5.14 11.38 -0.96
N GLY A 129 -5.23 10.09 -0.63
CA GLY A 129 -6.00 9.10 -1.40
C GLY A 129 -7.50 9.44 -1.50
N SER A 130 -8.07 10.15 -0.52
CA SER A 130 -9.46 10.63 -0.55
C SER A 130 -9.69 11.91 -1.39
N LYS A 131 -8.67 12.38 -2.13
CA LYS A 131 -8.73 13.59 -2.98
C LYS A 131 -8.98 14.90 -2.23
N SER A 132 -8.63 15.01 -0.98
CA SER A 132 -8.67 16.26 -0.22
C SER A 132 -7.63 17.24 -0.78
N LYS A 133 -8.05 18.16 -1.63
CA LYS A 133 -7.17 19.14 -2.28
C LYS A 133 -7.19 20.46 -1.53
N GLY A 134 -6.03 21.13 -1.48
CA GLY A 134 -5.92 22.54 -1.06
C GLY A 134 -6.28 22.84 0.38
N THR A 135 -6.41 21.84 1.24
CA THR A 135 -6.87 21.99 2.62
C THR A 135 -5.80 21.62 3.63
N THR A 136 -5.94 22.12 4.85
CA THR A 136 -5.10 21.76 5.99
C THR A 136 -5.85 20.82 6.91
N HIS A 137 -5.15 19.81 7.41
CA HIS A 137 -5.69 18.77 8.28
C HIS A 137 -4.78 18.51 9.48
N GLY A 138 -5.35 17.93 10.52
CA GLY A 138 -4.61 17.48 11.69
C GLY A 138 -5.40 16.41 12.43
N ASN A 139 -4.70 15.56 13.18
CA ASN A 139 -5.34 14.54 14.02
C ASN A 139 -6.00 15.13 15.28
N THR A 140 -5.64 16.36 15.65
CA THR A 140 -6.28 17.14 16.72
C THR A 140 -6.56 18.56 16.24
N PRO A 141 -7.44 19.33 16.89
CA PRO A 141 -7.67 20.75 16.55
C PRO A 141 -6.39 21.58 16.60
N GLU A 142 -5.54 21.35 17.60
CA GLU A 142 -4.26 22.05 17.76
C GLU A 142 -3.28 21.67 16.65
N ALA A 143 -3.23 20.38 16.25
CA ALA A 143 -2.42 19.94 15.13
C ALA A 143 -2.90 20.55 13.81
N LYS A 144 -4.21 20.66 13.60
CA LYS A 144 -4.79 21.35 12.44
C LYS A 144 -4.38 22.82 12.40
N SER A 145 -4.53 23.54 13.50
CA SER A 145 -4.09 24.95 13.61
C SER A 145 -2.59 25.08 13.37
N THR A 146 -1.80 24.12 13.81
CA THR A 146 -0.34 24.09 13.57
C THR A 146 -0.02 23.80 12.10
N ALA A 147 -0.80 22.95 11.43
CA ALA A 147 -0.67 22.72 9.98
C ALA A 147 -0.99 23.99 9.17
N GLU A 148 -2.00 24.75 9.57
CA GLU A 148 -2.33 26.05 8.98
C GLU A 148 -1.20 27.06 9.15
N ALA A 149 -0.63 27.15 10.36
CA ALA A 149 0.52 28.01 10.63
C ALA A 149 1.75 27.59 9.80
N PHE A 150 2.02 26.28 9.70
CA PHE A 150 3.08 25.74 8.85
C PHE A 150 2.86 26.14 7.40
N SER A 151 1.68 25.89 6.86
CA SER A 151 1.34 26.19 5.46
C SER A 151 1.53 27.66 5.13
N THR A 152 1.06 28.56 6.00
CA THR A 152 1.17 30.00 5.83
C THR A 152 2.63 30.46 5.88
N LEU A 153 3.37 30.04 6.90
CA LEU A 153 4.78 30.43 7.07
C LEU A 153 5.65 29.86 5.96
N PHE A 154 5.47 28.60 5.60
CA PHE A 154 6.22 27.95 4.52
C PHE A 154 5.99 28.63 3.17
N LYS A 155 4.73 29.02 2.86
CA LYS A 155 4.41 29.83 1.69
C LYS A 155 5.17 31.15 1.68
N THR A 156 5.09 31.90 2.78
CA THR A 156 5.68 33.24 2.89
C THR A 156 7.20 33.18 2.73
N VAL A 157 7.86 32.31 3.48
CA VAL A 157 9.32 32.17 3.44
C VAL A 157 9.78 31.68 2.06
N GLN A 158 9.10 30.71 1.47
CA GLN A 158 9.42 30.22 0.14
C GLN A 158 9.24 31.30 -0.93
N GLN A 159 8.18 32.12 -0.84
CA GLN A 159 7.98 33.24 -1.74
C GLN A 159 9.13 34.25 -1.65
N GLN A 160 9.55 34.59 -0.46
CA GLN A 160 10.67 35.51 -0.23
C GLN A 160 12.00 34.94 -0.75
N ALA A 161 12.28 33.68 -0.50
CA ALA A 161 13.51 33.02 -0.92
C ALA A 161 13.65 32.90 -2.45
N PHE A 162 12.55 32.85 -3.19
CA PHE A 162 12.56 32.66 -4.64
C PHE A 162 12.11 33.90 -5.45
N THR A 163 11.91 35.05 -4.81
CA THR A 163 11.50 36.33 -5.46
C THR A 163 12.63 36.99 -6.23
N GLY A 164 13.52 36.44 -6.83
CA GLY A 164 14.60 37.13 -7.56
C GLY A 164 15.09 36.41 -8.79
N GLY A 165 14.47 35.35 -9.20
CA GLY A 165 14.95 34.55 -10.31
C GLY A 165 13.82 33.90 -11.12
N SER A 166 14.20 33.26 -12.24
CA SER A 166 13.29 32.50 -13.10
C SER A 166 12.66 31.26 -12.46
N LYS A 167 12.81 31.06 -11.15
CA LYS A 167 12.29 29.93 -10.42
C LYS A 167 10.82 30.16 -10.07
N ARG A 168 9.96 29.27 -10.52
CA ARG A 168 8.53 29.30 -10.18
C ARG A 168 8.33 29.00 -8.70
N ASN A 169 7.46 29.77 -8.09
CA ASN A 169 6.97 29.50 -6.75
C ASN A 169 6.22 28.16 -6.74
N LEU A 170 6.66 27.22 -5.92
CA LEU A 170 6.09 25.87 -5.81
C LEU A 170 4.63 25.86 -5.36
N LEU A 171 4.22 26.89 -4.62
CA LEU A 171 2.95 26.88 -3.91
C LEU A 171 1.91 27.83 -4.52
N THR A 172 2.09 28.26 -5.76
CA THR A 172 1.13 29.16 -6.45
C THR A 172 -0.05 28.43 -7.06
N GLY A 173 0.05 27.14 -7.30
CA GLY A 173 -0.93 26.38 -8.08
C GLY A 173 -2.26 26.02 -7.39
N GLY A 174 -2.47 26.36 -6.15
CA GLY A 174 -3.75 26.15 -5.42
C GLY A 174 -3.99 24.71 -4.91
N GLU A 175 -3.22 23.74 -5.31
CA GLU A 175 -3.34 22.34 -4.87
C GLU A 175 -2.26 22.00 -3.83
N PHE A 176 -2.41 22.54 -2.64
CA PHE A 176 -1.46 22.33 -1.56
C PHE A 176 -2.19 21.81 -0.32
N LEU A 177 -1.87 20.59 0.06
CA LEU A 177 -2.40 19.96 1.25
C LEU A 177 -1.30 19.89 2.30
N THR A 178 -1.57 20.36 3.51
CA THR A 178 -0.71 20.17 4.67
C THR A 178 -1.44 19.35 5.72
N TYR A 179 -0.78 18.33 6.23
CA TYR A 179 -1.25 17.53 7.34
C TYR A 179 -0.24 17.61 8.48
N CYS A 180 -0.74 17.81 9.71
CA CYS A 180 0.06 17.70 10.92
C CYS A 180 -0.51 16.61 11.83
N HIS A 181 0.34 15.72 12.27
CA HIS A 181 0.03 14.68 13.24
C HIS A 181 0.79 14.91 14.53
N ASN A 182 0.08 15.19 15.60
CA ASN A 182 0.65 15.26 16.95
C ASN A 182 0.55 13.87 17.60
N GLY A 183 1.60 13.07 17.47
CA GLY A 183 1.73 11.77 18.11
C GLY A 183 2.35 11.86 19.50
N LYS A 184 2.46 10.71 20.18
CA LYS A 184 3.06 10.62 21.51
C LYS A 184 4.56 10.96 21.47
N ASP A 185 5.29 10.37 20.52
CA ASP A 185 6.75 10.41 20.45
C ASP A 185 7.28 11.25 19.27
N ALA A 186 6.37 11.69 18.38
CA ALA A 186 6.74 12.45 17.21
C ALA A 186 5.63 13.41 16.76
N ILE A 187 6.04 14.53 16.17
CA ILE A 187 5.19 15.45 15.40
C ILE A 187 5.57 15.29 13.95
N ALA A 188 4.60 14.99 13.09
CA ALA A 188 4.83 14.81 11.67
C ALA A 188 4.10 15.89 10.86
N PHE A 189 4.80 16.57 9.97
CA PHE A 189 4.25 17.45 8.94
C PHE A 189 4.40 16.79 7.59
N LEU A 190 3.31 16.69 6.85
CA LEU A 190 3.31 16.24 5.47
C LEU A 190 2.73 17.33 4.57
N CYS A 191 3.49 17.72 3.57
CA CYS A 191 3.07 18.69 2.59
C CYS A 191 2.97 18.01 1.23
N HIS A 192 1.79 17.99 0.65
CA HIS A 192 1.58 17.51 -0.72
C HIS A 192 1.70 18.70 -1.69
N VAL A 193 2.73 18.66 -2.51
CA VAL A 193 3.06 19.68 -3.51
C VAL A 193 3.17 19.01 -4.87
N PRO A 194 2.08 18.93 -5.65
CA PRO A 194 2.07 18.21 -6.94
C PRO A 194 3.16 18.68 -7.92
N GLU A 195 3.51 19.96 -7.86
CA GLU A 195 4.49 20.58 -8.76
C GLU A 195 5.94 20.28 -8.40
N LEU A 196 6.20 19.59 -7.29
CA LEU A 196 7.56 19.27 -6.82
C LEU A 196 8.39 18.54 -7.89
N ARG A 197 7.78 17.74 -8.75
CA ARG A 197 8.39 17.04 -9.87
C ARG A 197 9.07 17.96 -10.89
N ASN A 198 8.64 19.24 -10.96
CA ASN A 198 9.15 20.21 -11.93
C ASN A 198 10.51 20.77 -11.51
N TYR A 199 10.92 20.52 -10.26
CA TYR A 199 12.16 21.04 -9.69
C TYR A 199 13.25 19.98 -9.72
N LYS A 200 14.11 20.07 -10.73
CA LYS A 200 15.22 19.12 -10.94
C LYS A 200 16.52 19.57 -10.29
N GLU A 201 16.66 20.86 -10.04
CA GLU A 201 17.89 21.42 -9.50
C GLU A 201 18.08 21.07 -8.02
N GLN A 202 19.22 20.48 -7.70
CA GLN A 202 19.56 20.09 -6.34
C GLN A 202 19.59 21.28 -5.37
N SER A 203 20.11 22.41 -5.79
CA SER A 203 20.15 23.64 -4.99
C SER A 203 18.76 24.13 -4.57
N THR A 204 17.76 23.96 -5.43
CA THR A 204 16.37 24.30 -5.12
C THR A 204 15.78 23.32 -4.12
N LYS A 205 16.05 22.03 -4.27
CA LYS A 205 15.63 20.99 -3.30
C LYS A 205 16.25 21.24 -1.93
N ASP A 206 17.52 21.61 -1.88
CA ASP A 206 18.24 21.89 -0.63
C ASP A 206 17.64 23.10 0.09
N SER A 207 17.39 24.20 -0.64
CA SER A 207 16.74 25.39 -0.06
C SER A 207 15.34 25.09 0.45
N LEU A 208 14.54 24.31 -0.30
CA LEU A 208 13.21 23.91 0.17
C LEU A 208 13.26 23.02 1.41
N THR A 209 14.26 22.15 1.49
CA THR A 209 14.51 21.28 2.65
C THR A 209 14.79 22.12 3.89
N GLU A 210 15.68 23.09 3.78
CA GLU A 210 16.03 23.99 4.86
C GLU A 210 14.83 24.83 5.32
N ILE A 211 14.11 25.45 4.39
CA ILE A 211 12.90 26.24 4.68
C ILE A 211 11.84 25.38 5.37
N ALA A 212 11.61 24.16 4.88
CA ALA A 212 10.62 23.25 5.46
C ALA A 212 10.99 22.88 6.90
N TRP A 213 12.27 22.59 7.16
CA TRP A 213 12.75 22.25 8.50
C TRP A 213 12.62 23.43 9.47
N MET A 214 13.13 24.60 9.09
CA MET A 214 13.03 25.81 9.90
C MET A 214 11.57 26.19 10.22
N THR A 215 10.70 26.08 9.22
CA THR A 215 9.26 26.34 9.41
C THR A 215 8.65 25.35 10.39
N ALA A 216 8.93 24.05 10.21
CA ALA A 216 8.40 23.00 11.07
C ALA A 216 8.88 23.14 12.51
N THR A 217 10.17 23.39 12.74
CA THR A 217 10.73 23.60 14.08
C THR A 217 10.10 24.80 14.79
N THR A 218 9.82 25.87 14.04
CA THR A 218 9.19 27.07 14.59
C THR A 218 7.76 26.80 15.04
N VAL A 219 6.95 26.15 14.19
CA VAL A 219 5.52 25.95 14.51
C VAL A 219 5.30 24.77 15.46
N ALA A 220 6.18 23.75 15.45
CA ALA A 220 6.07 22.58 16.32
C ALA A 220 6.17 22.94 17.81
N ARG A 221 6.81 24.04 18.16
CA ARG A 221 6.90 24.54 19.54
C ARG A 221 5.54 24.77 20.21
N LYS A 222 4.48 24.96 19.42
CA LYS A 222 3.12 25.06 19.95
C LYS A 222 2.61 23.72 20.50
N LEU A 223 3.05 22.62 19.92
CA LEU A 223 2.63 21.26 20.30
C LEU A 223 3.62 20.59 21.25
N ASP A 224 4.88 21.02 21.22
CA ASP A 224 5.97 20.51 22.05
C ASP A 224 6.91 21.65 22.44
N PRO A 225 6.55 22.45 23.48
CA PRO A 225 7.39 23.54 23.91
C PRO A 225 8.78 23.15 24.42
N GLU A 226 8.90 21.92 24.93
CA GLU A 226 10.15 21.38 25.46
C GLU A 226 11.04 20.73 24.41
N GLY A 227 10.54 20.52 23.17
CA GLY A 227 11.30 19.91 22.09
C GLY A 227 11.66 18.43 22.31
N LYS A 228 10.87 17.72 23.13
CA LYS A 228 11.13 16.31 23.48
C LYS A 228 10.74 15.33 22.38
N LYS A 229 9.74 15.68 21.58
CA LYS A 229 9.26 14.82 20.50
C LYS A 229 10.19 14.86 19.30
N ASN A 230 10.21 13.76 18.53
CA ASN A 230 10.85 13.77 17.23
C ASN A 230 10.01 14.62 16.26
N LEU A 231 10.68 15.33 15.37
CA LEU A 231 10.06 16.10 14.32
C LEU A 231 10.31 15.37 12.99
N VAL A 232 9.28 15.17 12.22
CA VAL A 232 9.36 14.53 10.90
C VAL A 232 8.66 15.42 9.89
N VAL A 233 9.34 15.77 8.81
CA VAL A 233 8.82 16.67 7.78
C VAL A 233 8.97 16.00 6.42
N GLY A 234 7.87 15.80 5.72
CA GLY A 234 7.86 15.23 4.38
C GLY A 234 7.26 16.18 3.36
N LEU A 235 7.98 16.43 2.26
CA LEU A 235 7.42 17.03 1.06
C LEU A 235 7.17 15.94 0.03
N ARG A 236 5.93 15.85 -0.41
CA ARG A 236 5.48 14.85 -1.36
C ARG A 236 5.04 15.50 -2.67
N GLY A 237 5.56 14.98 -3.76
CA GLY A 237 5.04 15.21 -5.10
C GLY A 237 3.88 14.28 -5.45
N ILE A 238 3.61 14.11 -6.74
CA ILE A 238 2.52 13.27 -7.23
C ILE A 238 2.75 11.78 -6.92
N SER A 239 3.94 11.26 -7.19
CA SER A 239 4.24 9.82 -7.11
C SER A 239 5.18 9.42 -5.99
N SER A 240 5.92 10.36 -5.41
CA SER A 240 6.95 10.08 -4.41
C SER A 240 7.22 11.27 -3.49
N TYR A 241 7.91 11.00 -2.38
CA TYR A 241 8.47 12.06 -1.56
C TYR A 241 9.68 12.68 -2.25
N GLY A 242 9.69 14.00 -2.37
CA GLY A 242 10.88 14.74 -2.78
C GLY A 242 11.97 14.67 -1.72
N PHE A 243 11.57 14.73 -0.44
CA PHE A 243 12.43 14.46 0.72
C PHE A 243 11.59 14.19 1.98
N ILE A 244 12.24 13.54 2.94
CA ILE A 244 11.76 13.38 4.32
C ILE A 244 12.90 13.76 5.25
N LEU A 245 12.59 14.61 6.22
CA LEU A 245 13.53 15.06 7.25
C LEU A 245 13.07 14.52 8.59
N SER A 246 14.01 14.06 9.41
CA SER A 246 13.73 13.60 10.76
C SER A 246 14.83 14.01 11.72
N GLY A 247 14.46 14.36 12.94
CA GLY A 247 15.40 14.76 13.99
C GLY A 247 14.68 15.34 15.19
N LYS A 248 15.44 15.95 16.08
CA LYS A 248 14.89 16.77 17.17
C LYS A 248 14.72 18.21 16.69
N PRO A 249 13.78 18.97 17.23
CA PRO A 249 13.62 20.39 16.88
C PRO A 249 14.89 21.24 17.12
N ALA A 250 15.75 20.80 18.02
CA ALA A 250 17.02 21.47 18.31
C ALA A 250 18.17 21.08 17.37
N ASP A 251 17.98 20.07 16.52
CA ASP A 251 19.02 19.61 15.60
C ASP A 251 19.21 20.63 14.47
N GLU A 252 20.41 21.14 14.32
CA GLU A 252 20.74 22.06 13.22
C GLU A 252 20.71 21.34 11.86
N LYS A 253 21.03 20.04 11.86
CA LYS A 253 21.05 19.20 10.65
C LYS A 253 20.19 17.95 10.85
N PRO A 254 18.93 17.98 10.40
CA PRO A 254 18.09 16.80 10.44
C PRO A 254 18.64 15.68 9.53
N VAL A 255 18.31 14.44 9.86
CA VAL A 255 18.56 13.32 8.96
C VAL A 255 17.66 13.49 7.74
N ARG A 256 18.26 13.55 6.56
CA ARG A 256 17.55 13.68 5.29
C ARG A 256 17.52 12.35 4.56
N ALA A 257 16.32 11.98 4.12
CA ALA A 257 16.11 10.91 3.17
C ALA A 257 15.45 11.49 1.92
N ASP A 258 16.18 11.46 0.82
CA ASP A 258 15.65 11.89 -0.49
C ASP A 258 14.91 10.74 -1.18
N GLU A 259 14.45 10.92 -2.44
CA GLU A 259 13.75 9.92 -3.28
C GLU A 259 14.48 8.57 -3.43
N SER A 260 15.64 8.42 -2.81
CA SER A 260 16.39 7.17 -2.83
C SER A 260 15.66 6.08 -2.05
N LYS A 261 15.95 4.81 -2.37
CA LYS A 261 15.49 3.59 -1.66
C LYS A 261 15.58 3.68 -0.13
N LYS A 262 16.38 4.60 0.44
CA LYS A 262 16.47 4.82 1.89
C LYS A 262 15.22 5.48 2.48
N ALA A 263 14.55 6.37 1.76
CA ALA A 263 13.29 6.95 2.19
C ALA A 263 12.19 5.88 2.22
N GLU A 264 12.17 4.99 1.25
CA GLU A 264 11.23 3.86 1.17
C GLU A 264 11.43 2.84 2.30
N ILE A 265 12.64 2.70 2.83
CA ILE A 265 12.94 1.79 3.95
C ILE A 265 12.45 2.37 5.28
N LEU A 266 12.48 3.70 5.45
CA LEU A 266 12.09 4.38 6.68
C LEU A 266 10.60 4.67 6.73
N TYR A 267 9.99 4.92 5.58
CA TYR A 267 8.58 5.28 5.44
C TYR A 267 7.97 4.47 4.31
N PRO A 268 6.77 3.91 4.47
CA PRO A 268 6.18 3.06 3.44
C PRO A 268 6.06 3.80 2.12
N PRO A 269 6.36 3.13 1.00
CA PRO A 269 6.20 3.72 -0.31
C PRO A 269 4.74 4.14 -0.49
N PHE A 270 4.54 5.35 -0.94
CA PHE A 270 3.23 5.87 -1.23
C PHE A 270 2.80 5.34 -2.59
N ILE A 271 1.89 4.39 -2.60
CA ILE A 271 1.27 3.91 -3.83
C ILE A 271 -0.03 4.70 -4.01
N ASP A 272 0.02 5.79 -4.76
CA ASP A 272 -1.18 6.43 -5.25
C ASP A 272 -1.62 5.72 -6.53
N THR A 273 -2.62 4.87 -6.41
CA THR A 273 -3.20 4.14 -7.54
C THR A 273 -3.89 5.06 -8.56
N GLN A 274 -4.07 6.34 -8.22
CA GLN A 274 -4.73 7.32 -9.09
C GLN A 274 -3.76 8.09 -9.99
N ASP A 275 -2.48 8.11 -9.66
CA ASP A 275 -1.44 8.82 -10.41
C ASP A 275 -0.64 7.89 -11.35
N SER A 276 -1.02 6.64 -11.52
CA SER A 276 -0.49 5.81 -12.60
C SER A 276 -0.71 6.54 -13.92
N PRO A 277 0.35 6.86 -14.69
CA PRO A 277 0.18 7.47 -15.99
C PRO A 277 -0.76 6.56 -16.80
N ALA A 278 -1.78 7.18 -17.39
CA ALA A 278 -2.65 6.47 -18.32
C ALA A 278 -1.76 5.73 -19.34
N PRO A 279 -2.02 4.44 -19.62
CA PRO A 279 -1.22 3.72 -20.61
C PRO A 279 -1.20 4.54 -21.90
N PRO A 280 -0.07 4.60 -22.62
CA PRO A 280 0.02 5.32 -23.87
C PRO A 280 -1.13 4.84 -24.77
N LYS A 281 -1.92 5.76 -25.26
CA LYS A 281 -2.98 5.44 -26.23
C LYS A 281 -2.32 4.76 -27.44
N PRO A 282 -2.95 3.69 -27.95
CA PRO A 282 -2.44 2.96 -29.11
C PRO A 282 -2.33 3.82 -30.34
#